data_63168eece85e6954a225a0a15fa23ed0
#
_entry.id   63168eece85e6954a225a0a15fa23ed0
#
_cell.length_a   1.000
_cell.length_b   1.000
_cell.length_c   1.000
_cell.angle_alpha   90.00
_cell.angle_beta   90.00
_cell.angle_gamma   90.00
#
_symmetry.space_group_name_H-M   'P 1'
#
loop_
_entity.id
_entity.type
_entity.pdbx_description
1 polymer ?
#
loop_
_entity_poly.entity_id
_entity_poly.type
_entity_poly.pdbx_seq_one_letter_code
_entity_poly.pdbx_strand_id
1 'polypeptide(L)'
;IKEEIEEVKKNNYDFIISDSVPHAHYVAHECSIPSFGVFHFDWSWFCRNSIHVEASIVDRIEKMYEKSTMLYTPPFCPKSIIERYKNIKEVSFVINKFDKIDIEDTSRKKVLIMDNGTSNLSQVIVANLDNISTLEDYIFYIDSKLVKQEADNIKKVNGLKKIHSLIPHVDLVIARAGFNTLTESLITKTPGLFVSESKNAEIKHNISCITDRDLCGTISPDDYMNKFTSCFLKFMKLDYERISKNLKKSNYNSNGAKEIAIDIMRIVKGE
;
A
#
# COMPACT_ATOMS: atom_id res chain seq x y z
N ILE A 1 20.02 -7.64 -17.19
CA ILE A 1 19.21 -8.36 -18.20
C ILE A 1 19.99 -9.53 -18.80
N LYS A 2 21.22 -9.37 -19.31
CA LYS A 2 21.99 -10.49 -19.90
C LYS A 2 22.27 -11.60 -18.88
N GLU A 3 22.76 -11.23 -17.70
CA GLU A 3 23.04 -12.15 -16.60
C GLU A 3 21.76 -12.87 -16.13
N GLU A 4 20.64 -12.15 -16.07
CA GLU A 4 19.34 -12.73 -15.70
C GLU A 4 18.84 -13.76 -16.75
N ILE A 5 19.04 -13.49 -18.03
CA ILE A 5 18.73 -14.44 -19.12
C ILE A 5 19.59 -15.70 -19.00
N GLU A 6 20.90 -15.53 -18.75
CA GLU A 6 21.80 -16.67 -18.55
C GLU A 6 21.41 -17.51 -17.33
N GLU A 7 21.04 -16.85 -16.23
CA GLU A 7 20.59 -17.51 -15.00
C GLU A 7 19.29 -18.30 -15.22
N VAL A 8 18.30 -17.69 -15.90
CA VAL A 8 17.05 -18.36 -16.23
C VAL A 8 17.27 -19.59 -17.11
N LYS A 9 18.10 -19.48 -18.16
CA LYS A 9 18.41 -20.60 -19.06
C LYS A 9 19.18 -21.72 -18.36
N LYS A 10 20.09 -21.38 -17.45
CA LYS A 10 20.88 -22.34 -16.68
C LYS A 10 20.04 -23.18 -15.73
N ASN A 11 19.02 -22.58 -15.08
CA ASN A 11 18.23 -23.24 -14.03
C ASN A 11 16.94 -23.86 -14.55
N ASN A 12 16.58 -23.69 -15.83
CA ASN A 12 15.39 -24.28 -16.45
C ASN A 12 14.08 -23.96 -15.67
N TYR A 13 13.86 -22.69 -15.36
CA TYR A 13 12.62 -22.26 -14.69
C TYR A 13 11.41 -22.45 -15.61
N ASP A 14 10.28 -22.86 -15.04
CA ASP A 14 9.03 -23.07 -15.77
C ASP A 14 8.32 -21.75 -16.12
N PHE A 15 8.45 -20.73 -15.27
CA PHE A 15 7.86 -19.41 -15.47
C PHE A 15 8.51 -18.35 -14.55
N ILE A 16 8.21 -17.08 -14.80
CA ILE A 16 8.62 -15.94 -13.95
C ILE A 16 7.37 -15.25 -13.40
N ILE A 17 7.37 -14.95 -12.08
CA ILE A 17 6.41 -14.01 -11.48
C ILE A 17 7.17 -12.71 -11.17
N SER A 18 6.60 -11.59 -11.58
CA SER A 18 7.16 -10.25 -11.39
C SER A 18 6.24 -9.41 -10.51
N ASP A 19 6.78 -8.86 -9.41
CA ASP A 19 6.15 -7.79 -8.66
C ASP A 19 6.56 -6.44 -9.27
N SER A 20 5.74 -5.92 -10.15
CA SER A 20 5.86 -4.61 -10.82
C SER A 20 7.10 -4.40 -11.72
N VAL A 21 7.98 -5.37 -11.92
CA VAL A 21 9.25 -5.18 -12.62
C VAL A 21 9.11 -5.49 -14.12
N PRO A 22 9.19 -4.49 -15.05
CA PRO A 22 8.91 -4.70 -16.47
C PRO A 22 9.91 -5.61 -17.17
N HIS A 23 11.22 -5.50 -16.88
CA HIS A 23 12.25 -6.28 -17.57
C HIS A 23 12.16 -7.78 -17.30
N ALA A 24 11.50 -8.21 -16.23
CA ALA A 24 11.26 -9.63 -15.98
C ALA A 24 10.45 -10.30 -17.10
N HIS A 25 9.50 -9.57 -17.69
CA HIS A 25 8.72 -10.05 -18.84
C HIS A 25 9.57 -10.14 -20.12
N TYR A 26 10.50 -9.22 -20.30
CA TYR A 26 11.46 -9.30 -21.40
C TYR A 26 12.38 -10.51 -21.25
N VAL A 27 12.93 -10.73 -20.03
CA VAL A 27 13.78 -11.90 -19.73
C VAL A 27 13.07 -13.21 -20.00
N ALA A 28 11.82 -13.35 -19.53
CA ALA A 28 11.00 -14.53 -19.78
C ALA A 28 10.77 -14.78 -21.27
N HIS A 29 10.47 -13.73 -22.02
CA HIS A 29 10.27 -13.81 -23.48
C HIS A 29 11.53 -14.29 -24.21
N GLU A 30 12.72 -13.76 -23.87
CA GLU A 30 14.01 -14.20 -24.43
C GLU A 30 14.37 -15.65 -24.06
N CYS A 31 13.77 -16.17 -23.00
CA CYS A 31 13.94 -17.56 -22.54
C CYS A 31 12.79 -18.47 -22.99
N SER A 32 11.80 -17.95 -23.72
CA SER A 32 10.62 -18.68 -24.21
C SER A 32 9.82 -19.38 -23.09
N ILE A 33 9.74 -18.73 -21.91
CA ILE A 33 8.94 -19.19 -20.76
C ILE A 33 7.83 -18.18 -20.43
N PRO A 34 6.71 -18.62 -19.82
CA PRO A 34 5.65 -17.74 -19.40
C PRO A 34 6.11 -16.73 -18.33
N SER A 35 5.51 -15.54 -18.35
CA SER A 35 5.70 -14.57 -17.27
C SER A 35 4.38 -13.94 -16.83
N PHE A 36 4.28 -13.69 -15.53
CA PHE A 36 3.10 -13.18 -14.85
C PHE A 36 3.46 -11.94 -14.06
N GLY A 37 2.77 -10.82 -14.33
CA GLY A 37 2.97 -9.58 -13.60
C GLY A 37 1.90 -9.39 -12.54
N VAL A 38 2.28 -8.84 -11.38
CA VAL A 38 1.34 -8.42 -10.33
C VAL A 38 1.68 -6.98 -9.97
N PHE A 39 0.73 -6.06 -10.10
CA PHE A 39 0.94 -4.65 -9.78
C PHE A 39 -0.39 -3.90 -9.63
N HIS A 40 -0.40 -2.81 -8.86
CA HIS A 40 -1.54 -1.88 -8.79
C HIS A 40 -1.35 -0.64 -9.69
N PHE A 41 -0.14 -0.39 -10.17
CA PHE A 41 0.20 0.48 -11.30
C PHE A 41 1.42 -0.07 -12.03
N ASP A 42 1.57 0.26 -13.32
CA ASP A 42 2.78 -0.02 -14.08
C ASP A 42 3.76 1.16 -14.05
N TRP A 43 5.04 0.88 -14.24
CA TRP A 43 6.08 1.91 -14.23
C TRP A 43 5.95 2.93 -15.36
N SER A 44 5.30 2.58 -16.48
CA SER A 44 5.06 3.52 -17.58
C SER A 44 4.07 4.60 -17.15
N TRP A 45 2.98 4.20 -16.47
CA TRP A 45 2.00 5.12 -15.91
C TRP A 45 2.63 6.00 -14.82
N PHE A 46 3.43 5.42 -13.91
CA PHE A 46 4.13 6.19 -12.88
C PHE A 46 5.06 7.24 -13.47
N CYS A 47 5.88 6.87 -14.46
CA CYS A 47 6.78 7.78 -15.16
C CYS A 47 6.02 8.94 -15.83
N ARG A 48 4.91 8.65 -16.51
CA ARG A 48 4.09 9.69 -17.16
C ARG A 48 3.46 10.68 -16.17
N ASN A 49 3.20 10.26 -14.93
CA ASN A 49 2.43 11.05 -13.95
C ASN A 49 3.26 11.61 -12.79
N SER A 50 4.45 11.12 -12.52
CA SER A 50 5.26 11.53 -11.36
C SER A 50 6.60 12.16 -11.73
N ILE A 51 7.25 11.71 -12.80
CA ILE A 51 8.62 12.12 -13.15
C ILE A 51 8.71 12.48 -14.63
N HIS A 52 9.61 13.40 -14.92
CA HIS A 52 9.85 13.78 -16.31
C HIS A 52 10.80 12.75 -16.95
N VAL A 53 10.26 11.86 -17.78
CA VAL A 53 10.99 10.81 -18.48
C VAL A 53 10.73 10.94 -19.98
N GLU A 54 11.75 10.69 -20.79
CA GLU A 54 11.61 10.68 -22.24
C GLU A 54 10.55 9.64 -22.69
N ALA A 55 9.71 10.01 -23.64
CA ALA A 55 8.66 9.14 -24.17
C ALA A 55 9.19 7.80 -24.67
N SER A 56 10.37 7.77 -25.28
CA SER A 56 11.05 6.57 -25.76
C SER A 56 11.33 5.55 -24.65
N ILE A 57 11.65 6.02 -23.45
CA ILE A 57 11.87 5.15 -22.27
C ILE A 57 10.54 4.57 -21.80
N VAL A 58 9.52 5.42 -21.72
CA VAL A 58 8.17 4.99 -21.32
C VAL A 58 7.62 3.94 -22.27
N ASP A 59 7.77 4.15 -23.58
CA ASP A 59 7.34 3.20 -24.61
C ASP A 59 8.10 1.86 -24.51
N ARG A 60 9.39 1.89 -24.15
CA ARG A 60 10.16 0.66 -23.90
C ARG A 60 9.64 -0.10 -22.68
N ILE A 61 9.27 0.59 -21.62
CA ILE A 61 8.68 -0.02 -20.42
C ILE A 61 7.35 -0.70 -20.78
N GLU A 62 6.49 -0.04 -21.53
CA GLU A 62 5.21 -0.61 -21.99
C GLU A 62 5.40 -1.87 -22.83
N LYS A 63 6.32 -1.82 -23.81
CA LYS A 63 6.66 -3.00 -24.64
C LYS A 63 7.20 -4.18 -23.84
N MET A 64 7.82 -3.95 -22.69
CA MET A 64 8.23 -5.03 -21.79
C MET A 64 7.02 -5.70 -21.13
N TYR A 65 6.06 -4.91 -20.63
CA TYR A 65 4.81 -5.46 -20.06
C TYR A 65 3.95 -6.19 -21.10
N GLU A 66 3.92 -5.72 -22.35
CA GLU A 66 3.22 -6.38 -23.46
C GLU A 66 3.71 -7.81 -23.75
N LYS A 67 4.95 -8.15 -23.34
CA LYS A 67 5.53 -9.49 -23.47
C LYS A 67 5.06 -10.47 -22.39
N SER A 68 4.32 -10.01 -21.39
CA SER A 68 3.81 -10.88 -20.33
C SER A 68 2.78 -11.87 -20.85
N THR A 69 2.71 -13.04 -20.26
CA THR A 69 1.64 -14.01 -20.50
C THR A 69 0.33 -13.52 -19.92
N MET A 70 0.36 -13.00 -18.68
CA MET A 70 -0.78 -12.41 -18.00
C MET A 70 -0.32 -11.37 -16.98
N LEU A 71 -1.09 -10.29 -16.85
CA LEU A 71 -0.93 -9.26 -15.85
C LEU A 71 -2.10 -9.31 -14.87
N TYR A 72 -1.82 -9.28 -13.59
CA TYR A 72 -2.84 -9.27 -12.53
C TYR A 72 -2.81 -7.94 -11.80
N THR A 73 -3.99 -7.36 -11.60
CA THR A 73 -4.11 -6.10 -10.91
C THR A 73 -5.19 -6.16 -9.84
N PRO A 74 -4.89 -5.74 -8.60
CA PRO A 74 -5.89 -5.56 -7.56
C PRO A 74 -6.76 -4.33 -7.83
N PRO A 75 -7.85 -4.12 -7.07
CA PRO A 75 -8.66 -2.91 -7.15
C PRO A 75 -7.82 -1.64 -7.02
N PHE A 76 -8.31 -0.56 -7.61
CA PHE A 76 -7.66 0.76 -7.69
C PHE A 76 -6.50 0.86 -8.70
N CYS A 77 -6.33 -0.10 -9.58
CA CYS A 77 -5.47 0.11 -10.72
C CYS A 77 -6.01 1.25 -11.60
N PRO A 78 -5.17 2.17 -12.09
CA PRO A 78 -5.59 3.21 -13.00
C PRO A 78 -6.26 2.62 -14.27
N LYS A 79 -7.45 3.13 -14.61
CA LYS A 79 -8.26 2.63 -15.73
C LYS A 79 -7.49 2.62 -17.05
N SER A 80 -6.63 3.62 -17.28
CA SER A 80 -5.76 3.70 -18.47
C SER A 80 -4.77 2.55 -18.60
N ILE A 81 -4.40 1.87 -17.50
CA ILE A 81 -3.57 0.66 -17.53
C ILE A 81 -4.41 -0.53 -17.91
N ILE A 82 -5.59 -0.70 -17.31
CA ILE A 82 -6.50 -1.80 -17.60
C ILE A 82 -6.90 -1.79 -19.08
N GLU A 83 -7.16 -0.61 -19.65
CA GLU A 83 -7.54 -0.43 -21.05
C GLU A 83 -6.37 -0.64 -22.04
N ARG A 84 -5.13 -0.53 -21.57
CA ARG A 84 -3.91 -0.64 -22.41
C ARG A 84 -3.55 -2.07 -22.76
N TYR A 85 -3.59 -2.97 -21.77
CA TYR A 85 -3.10 -4.33 -21.94
C TYR A 85 -4.24 -5.30 -22.22
N LYS A 86 -4.07 -6.15 -23.24
CA LYS A 86 -5.07 -7.17 -23.63
C LYS A 86 -5.10 -8.37 -22.68
N ASN A 87 -3.97 -8.65 -22.05
CA ASN A 87 -3.73 -9.79 -21.17
C ASN A 87 -3.68 -9.36 -19.70
N ILE A 88 -4.60 -8.49 -19.28
CA ILE A 88 -4.73 -8.03 -17.90
C ILE A 88 -6.01 -8.58 -17.27
N LYS A 89 -5.90 -8.98 -15.99
CA LYS A 89 -7.00 -9.55 -15.21
C LYS A 89 -7.07 -8.88 -13.85
N GLU A 90 -8.27 -8.39 -13.51
CA GLU A 90 -8.52 -7.88 -12.18
C GLU A 90 -8.70 -9.04 -11.19
N VAL A 91 -8.09 -8.92 -10.02
CA VAL A 91 -8.14 -9.87 -8.90
C VAL A 91 -8.45 -9.15 -7.61
N SER A 92 -8.74 -9.88 -6.54
CA SER A 92 -8.91 -9.31 -5.20
C SER A 92 -7.60 -8.74 -4.67
N PHE A 93 -7.63 -8.01 -3.55
CA PHE A 93 -6.41 -7.50 -2.93
C PHE A 93 -5.45 -8.62 -2.54
N VAL A 94 -4.16 -8.34 -2.70
CA VAL A 94 -3.05 -9.15 -2.19
C VAL A 94 -2.49 -8.43 -0.97
N ILE A 95 -2.59 -9.05 0.19
CA ILE A 95 -2.04 -8.51 1.44
C ILE A 95 -1.22 -9.56 2.18
N ASN A 96 -0.32 -9.12 3.04
CA ASN A 96 0.40 -9.98 3.95
C ASN A 96 -0.52 -10.53 5.04
N LYS A 97 -0.17 -11.70 5.59
CA LYS A 97 -0.82 -12.20 6.79
C LYS A 97 -0.40 -11.36 7.99
N PHE A 98 -1.36 -11.05 8.84
CA PHE A 98 -1.09 -10.42 10.13
C PHE A 98 -0.66 -11.46 11.16
N ASP A 99 0.39 -11.16 11.91
CA ASP A 99 0.77 -11.97 13.06
C ASP A 99 -0.21 -11.71 14.23
N LYS A 100 -0.38 -12.71 15.08
CA LYS A 100 -1.10 -12.48 16.34
C LYS A 100 -0.25 -11.58 17.24
N ILE A 101 -0.85 -10.53 17.73
CA ILE A 101 -0.22 -9.57 18.63
C ILE A 101 -1.11 -9.38 19.84
N ASP A 102 -0.54 -9.49 21.03
CA ASP A 102 -1.20 -9.07 22.24
C ASP A 102 -1.10 -7.55 22.35
N ILE A 103 -2.23 -6.91 22.49
CA ILE A 103 -2.37 -5.47 22.64
C ILE A 103 -3.09 -5.17 23.97
N GLU A 104 -2.70 -4.10 24.64
CA GLU A 104 -3.29 -3.70 25.91
C GLU A 104 -4.81 -3.56 25.80
N ASP A 105 -5.53 -4.22 26.70
CA ASP A 105 -6.98 -4.01 26.82
C ASP A 105 -7.23 -2.73 27.60
N THR A 106 -7.93 -1.81 26.95
CA THR A 106 -8.18 -0.46 27.50
C THR A 106 -9.44 0.14 26.88
N SER A 107 -10.10 1.01 27.63
CA SER A 107 -11.22 1.82 27.13
C SER A 107 -10.78 2.98 26.22
N ARG A 108 -9.48 3.33 26.24
CA ARG A 108 -8.92 4.39 25.39
C ARG A 108 -8.88 3.94 23.92
N LYS A 109 -9.12 4.85 22.99
CA LYS A 109 -8.98 4.56 21.55
C LYS A 109 -7.52 4.37 21.18
N LYS A 110 -7.25 3.32 20.39
CA LYS A 110 -5.90 2.93 19.97
C LYS A 110 -5.62 3.51 18.60
N VAL A 111 -4.52 4.22 18.46
CA VAL A 111 -4.09 4.88 17.22
C VAL A 111 -2.72 4.39 16.83
N LEU A 112 -2.58 3.85 15.64
CA LEU A 112 -1.29 3.46 15.08
C LEU A 112 -0.78 4.57 14.17
N ILE A 113 0.40 5.10 14.45
CA ILE A 113 1.10 6.06 13.60
C ILE A 113 2.26 5.34 12.91
N MET A 114 2.19 5.25 11.58
CA MET A 114 3.18 4.55 10.76
C MET A 114 4.01 5.53 9.94
N ASP A 115 5.33 5.35 10.00
CA ASP A 115 6.26 5.95 9.05
C ASP A 115 6.64 4.91 8.00
N ASN A 116 6.20 5.11 6.78
CA ASN A 116 6.48 4.22 5.66
C ASN A 116 7.82 4.56 4.97
N GLY A 117 8.82 5.00 5.75
CA GLY A 117 10.19 5.20 5.27
C GLY A 117 10.44 6.52 4.54
N THR A 118 9.55 7.48 4.65
CA THR A 118 9.79 8.84 4.17
C THR A 118 10.22 9.73 5.32
N SER A 119 11.44 10.25 5.28
CA SER A 119 12.03 11.09 6.33
C SER A 119 11.14 12.25 6.80
N ASN A 120 10.25 12.74 5.95
CA ASN A 120 9.38 13.88 6.27
C ASN A 120 8.30 13.52 7.31
N LEU A 121 7.69 12.33 7.25
CA LEU A 121 6.70 11.91 8.24
C LEU A 121 7.33 11.64 9.60
N SER A 122 8.51 11.01 9.62
CA SER A 122 9.28 10.77 10.85
C SER A 122 9.55 12.07 11.60
N GLN A 123 10.00 13.12 10.92
CA GLN A 123 10.28 14.42 11.53
C GLN A 123 9.04 15.05 12.14
N VAL A 124 7.90 14.93 11.45
CA VAL A 124 6.62 15.46 11.94
C VAL A 124 6.16 14.73 13.19
N ILE A 125 6.28 13.40 13.22
CA ILE A 125 5.91 12.60 14.39
C ILE A 125 6.76 13.05 15.59
N VAL A 126 8.08 13.13 15.42
CA VAL A 126 9.01 13.55 16.47
C VAL A 126 8.67 14.96 16.98
N ALA A 127 8.37 15.90 16.09
CA ALA A 127 8.01 17.28 16.45
C ALA A 127 6.66 17.39 17.19
N ASN A 128 5.77 16.40 17.04
CA ASN A 128 4.45 16.41 17.67
C ASN A 128 4.33 15.49 18.90
N LEU A 129 5.38 14.80 19.33
CA LEU A 129 5.30 13.86 20.46
C LEU A 129 4.76 14.50 21.75
N ASP A 130 5.17 15.73 22.06
CA ASP A 130 4.68 16.44 23.23
C ASP A 130 3.18 16.73 23.13
N ASN A 131 2.70 17.13 21.96
CA ASN A 131 1.27 17.34 21.72
C ASN A 131 0.48 16.03 21.75
N ILE A 132 1.04 14.95 21.22
CA ILE A 132 0.44 13.60 21.26
C ILE A 132 0.31 13.12 22.69
N SER A 133 1.30 13.38 23.55
CA SER A 133 1.29 12.96 24.96
C SER A 133 0.18 13.60 25.78
N THR A 134 -0.37 14.75 25.34
CA THR A 134 -1.50 15.41 26.03
C THR A 134 -2.87 14.82 25.69
N LEU A 135 -2.96 13.88 24.73
CA LEU A 135 -4.21 13.29 24.28
C LEU A 135 -4.56 12.03 25.10
N GLU A 136 -4.95 12.22 26.36
CA GLU A 136 -5.12 11.15 27.37
C GLU A 136 -6.20 10.11 27.01
N ASP A 137 -7.19 10.48 26.20
CA ASP A 137 -8.27 9.56 25.76
C ASP A 137 -7.79 8.54 24.69
N TYR A 138 -6.53 8.63 24.26
CA TYR A 138 -5.97 7.82 23.19
C TYR A 138 -4.69 7.11 23.65
N ILE A 139 -4.42 5.94 23.07
CA ILE A 139 -3.12 5.26 23.12
C ILE A 139 -2.52 5.27 21.72
N PHE A 140 -1.31 5.79 21.60
CA PHE A 140 -0.58 5.88 20.34
C PHE A 140 0.51 4.80 20.27
N TYR A 141 0.43 3.95 19.25
CA TYR A 141 1.46 2.98 18.91
C TYR A 141 2.34 3.58 17.82
N ILE A 142 3.63 3.74 18.10
CA ILE A 142 4.57 4.45 17.20
C ILE A 142 5.86 3.63 17.08
N ASP A 143 6.51 3.66 15.90
CA ASP A 143 7.80 2.99 15.68
C ASP A 143 8.81 3.46 16.73
N SER A 144 9.45 2.50 17.40
CA SER A 144 10.45 2.75 18.47
C SER A 144 11.60 3.65 18.04
N LYS A 145 11.93 3.69 16.74
CA LYS A 145 12.97 4.57 16.19
C LYS A 145 12.63 6.05 16.31
N LEU A 146 11.34 6.38 16.39
CA LEU A 146 10.83 7.75 16.44
C LEU A 146 10.59 8.25 17.85
N VAL A 147 10.51 7.36 18.83
CA VAL A 147 10.16 7.68 20.22
C VAL A 147 11.35 7.44 21.11
N LYS A 148 11.96 8.51 21.65
CA LYS A 148 13.08 8.40 22.60
C LYS A 148 12.63 7.86 23.96
N GLN A 149 11.50 8.35 24.45
CA GLN A 149 10.95 7.99 25.76
C GLN A 149 9.47 7.65 25.65
N GLU A 150 9.01 6.60 26.33
CA GLU A 150 7.58 6.28 26.43
C GLU A 150 6.87 7.26 27.36
N ALA A 151 5.59 7.50 27.06
CA ALA A 151 4.65 8.18 27.93
C ALA A 151 3.50 7.22 28.25
N ASP A 152 2.63 7.58 29.18
CA ASP A 152 1.50 6.73 29.55
C ASP A 152 0.66 6.31 28.33
N ASN A 153 0.45 7.25 27.42
CA ASN A 153 -0.35 7.07 26.21
C ASN A 153 0.48 6.88 24.93
N ILE A 154 1.81 6.73 25.00
CA ILE A 154 2.69 6.46 23.85
C ILE A 154 3.42 5.14 24.08
N LYS A 155 3.13 4.16 23.22
CA LYS A 155 3.71 2.82 23.26
C LYS A 155 4.66 2.60 22.06
N LYS A 156 5.88 2.17 22.34
CA LYS A 156 6.88 1.87 21.32
C LYS A 156 6.60 0.53 20.62
N VAL A 157 6.69 0.51 19.31
CA VAL A 157 6.58 -0.72 18.52
C VAL A 157 7.90 -0.99 17.82
N ASN A 158 8.41 -2.22 17.96
CA ASN A 158 9.67 -2.63 17.35
C ASN A 158 9.42 -3.51 16.12
N GLY A 159 9.98 -3.09 14.97
CA GLY A 159 9.99 -3.87 13.73
C GLY A 159 8.76 -3.67 12.86
N LEU A 160 9.00 -3.50 11.55
CA LEU A 160 7.97 -3.22 10.55
C LEU A 160 6.86 -4.27 10.52
N LYS A 161 7.21 -5.57 10.60
CA LYS A 161 6.23 -6.66 10.59
C LYS A 161 5.24 -6.56 11.74
N LYS A 162 5.73 -6.22 12.94
CA LYS A 162 4.90 -6.01 14.13
C LYS A 162 4.01 -4.77 13.98
N ILE A 163 4.54 -3.69 13.40
CA ILE A 163 3.78 -2.46 13.14
C ILE A 163 2.60 -2.76 12.22
N HIS A 164 2.80 -3.44 11.08
CA HIS A 164 1.72 -3.81 10.16
C HIS A 164 0.69 -4.73 10.83
N SER A 165 1.15 -5.68 11.65
CA SER A 165 0.25 -6.61 12.35
C SER A 165 -0.61 -5.94 13.43
N LEU A 166 -0.33 -4.69 13.82
CA LEU A 166 -1.20 -3.90 14.70
C LEU A 166 -2.44 -3.34 14.00
N ILE A 167 -2.44 -3.19 12.67
CA ILE A 167 -3.54 -2.55 11.93
C ILE A 167 -4.92 -3.12 12.31
N PRO A 168 -5.15 -4.45 12.36
CA PRO A 168 -6.46 -5.01 12.72
C PRO A 168 -6.84 -4.84 14.20
N HIS A 169 -5.94 -4.35 15.03
CA HIS A 169 -6.10 -4.25 16.50
C HIS A 169 -6.23 -2.81 17.01
N VAL A 170 -6.17 -1.83 16.13
CA VAL A 170 -6.31 -0.41 16.48
C VAL A 170 -7.59 0.20 15.92
N ASP A 171 -8.00 1.33 16.50
CA ASP A 171 -9.20 2.04 16.08
C ASP A 171 -8.92 2.98 14.89
N LEU A 172 -7.67 3.42 14.72
CA LEU A 172 -7.27 4.33 13.65
C LEU A 172 -5.82 4.08 13.23
N VAL A 173 -5.58 4.15 11.93
CA VAL A 173 -4.23 4.20 11.33
C VAL A 173 -3.98 5.61 10.79
N ILE A 174 -2.84 6.21 11.16
CA ILE A 174 -2.32 7.45 10.58
C ILE A 174 -1.05 7.11 9.84
N ALA A 175 -1.05 7.31 8.53
CA ALA A 175 0.06 6.93 7.67
C ALA A 175 0.07 7.71 6.35
N ARG A 176 1.12 7.57 5.56
CA ARG A 176 1.10 7.90 4.15
C ARG A 176 0.20 6.90 3.41
N ALA A 177 -0.50 7.32 2.37
CA ALA A 177 -1.41 6.46 1.59
C ALA A 177 -0.67 5.53 0.61
N GLY A 178 0.38 4.84 1.07
CA GLY A 178 1.01 3.76 0.32
C GLY A 178 0.03 2.60 0.12
N PHE A 179 0.08 1.95 -1.04
CA PHE A 179 -0.90 0.94 -1.43
C PHE A 179 -1.07 -0.18 -0.39
N ASN A 180 0.01 -0.72 0.16
CA ASN A 180 -0.05 -1.80 1.13
C ASN A 180 -0.79 -1.40 2.41
N THR A 181 -0.41 -0.28 3.05
CA THR A 181 -1.06 0.18 4.29
C THR A 181 -2.53 0.52 4.06
N LEU A 182 -2.83 1.14 2.91
CA LEU A 182 -4.19 1.47 2.52
C LEU A 182 -5.04 0.19 2.36
N THR A 183 -4.56 -0.80 1.63
CA THR A 183 -5.30 -2.04 1.39
C THR A 183 -5.45 -2.88 2.66
N GLU A 184 -4.43 -2.93 3.51
CA GLU A 184 -4.49 -3.56 4.83
C GLU A 184 -5.56 -2.90 5.70
N SER A 185 -5.62 -1.56 5.74
CA SER A 185 -6.66 -0.79 6.44
C SER A 185 -8.07 -1.10 5.91
N LEU A 186 -8.25 -1.17 4.58
CA LEU A 186 -9.52 -1.51 3.95
C LEU A 186 -9.99 -2.94 4.28
N ILE A 187 -9.09 -3.92 4.22
CA ILE A 187 -9.38 -5.33 4.47
C ILE A 187 -9.70 -5.57 5.94
N THR A 188 -8.97 -4.96 6.86
CA THR A 188 -9.21 -5.08 8.31
C THR A 188 -10.39 -4.23 8.80
N LYS A 189 -10.94 -3.37 7.94
CA LYS A 189 -11.97 -2.39 8.28
C LYS A 189 -11.52 -1.37 9.34
N THR A 190 -10.23 -1.11 9.41
CA THR A 190 -9.64 -0.13 10.32
C THR A 190 -9.64 1.24 9.64
N PRO A 191 -10.30 2.26 10.20
CA PRO A 191 -10.30 3.62 9.65
C PRO A 191 -8.88 4.16 9.48
N GLY A 192 -8.65 4.91 8.38
CA GLY A 192 -7.39 5.57 8.09
C GLY A 192 -7.54 7.09 8.04
N LEU A 193 -6.59 7.81 8.61
CA LEU A 193 -6.33 9.22 8.35
C LEU A 193 -5.02 9.32 7.58
N PHE A 194 -5.10 9.47 6.26
CA PHE A 194 -3.93 9.38 5.41
C PHE A 194 -3.36 10.75 5.03
N VAL A 195 -2.03 10.85 5.16
CA VAL A 195 -1.30 12.04 4.74
C VAL A 195 -1.24 12.09 3.22
N SER A 196 -1.80 13.16 2.65
CA SER A 196 -1.83 13.38 1.20
C SER A 196 -0.45 13.83 0.68
N GLU A 197 -0.17 13.51 -0.56
CA GLU A 197 1.06 13.94 -1.24
C GLU A 197 0.73 14.27 -2.69
N SER A 198 1.03 15.50 -3.11
CA SER A 198 0.69 15.98 -4.46
C SER A 198 1.71 15.60 -5.55
N LYS A 199 2.96 15.32 -5.15
CA LYS A 199 4.08 15.06 -6.09
C LYS A 199 4.24 13.59 -6.49
N ASN A 200 3.65 12.67 -5.75
CA ASN A 200 3.71 11.24 -6.03
C ASN A 200 2.38 10.79 -6.66
N ALA A 201 2.42 10.34 -7.90
CA ALA A 201 1.22 9.94 -8.64
C ALA A 201 0.49 8.76 -8.00
N GLU A 202 1.22 7.78 -7.45
CA GLU A 202 0.65 6.64 -6.73
C GLU A 202 -0.17 7.11 -5.53
N ILE A 203 0.43 7.90 -4.65
CA ILE A 203 -0.24 8.39 -3.42
C ILE A 203 -1.46 9.23 -3.76
N LYS A 204 -1.33 10.13 -4.74
CA LYS A 204 -2.44 10.96 -5.22
C LYS A 204 -3.59 10.10 -5.74
N HIS A 205 -3.28 9.09 -6.55
CA HIS A 205 -4.27 8.17 -7.11
C HIS A 205 -4.93 7.32 -6.01
N ASN A 206 -4.14 6.74 -5.11
CA ASN A 206 -4.64 5.95 -3.99
C ASN A 206 -5.62 6.74 -3.13
N ILE A 207 -5.26 7.98 -2.78
CA ILE A 207 -6.14 8.86 -2.00
C ILE A 207 -7.43 9.15 -2.76
N SER A 208 -7.40 9.49 -4.05
CA SER A 208 -8.63 9.75 -4.81
C SER A 208 -9.56 8.53 -4.82
N CYS A 209 -9.02 7.33 -5.00
CA CYS A 209 -9.81 6.10 -5.02
C CYS A 209 -10.59 5.85 -3.72
N ILE A 210 -10.03 6.21 -2.57
CA ILE A 210 -10.66 5.97 -1.27
C ILE A 210 -11.50 7.14 -0.77
N THR A 211 -11.11 8.39 -1.10
CA THR A 211 -11.91 9.59 -0.76
C THR A 211 -13.19 9.66 -1.57
N ASP A 212 -13.15 9.34 -2.86
CA ASP A 212 -14.33 9.31 -3.73
C ASP A 212 -15.39 8.28 -3.25
N ARG A 213 -14.98 7.32 -2.42
CA ARG A 213 -15.84 6.30 -1.79
C ARG A 213 -16.13 6.55 -0.31
N ASP A 214 -15.62 7.65 0.23
CA ASP A 214 -15.77 8.02 1.64
C ASP A 214 -15.28 6.90 2.60
N LEU A 215 -14.10 6.34 2.32
CA LEU A 215 -13.50 5.22 3.05
C LEU A 215 -12.31 5.61 3.93
N CYS A 216 -11.88 6.86 3.89
CA CYS A 216 -10.80 7.38 4.73
C CYS A 216 -10.95 8.87 4.98
N GLY A 217 -10.20 9.37 6.00
CA GLY A 217 -9.88 10.78 6.13
C GLY A 217 -8.55 11.11 5.47
N THR A 218 -8.35 12.38 5.16
CA THR A 218 -7.09 12.89 4.65
C THR A 218 -6.62 14.10 5.44
N ILE A 219 -5.31 14.25 5.54
CA ILE A 219 -4.66 15.42 6.12
C ILE A 219 -3.55 15.87 5.17
N SER A 220 -3.43 17.18 4.93
CA SER A 220 -2.32 17.70 4.12
C SER A 220 -0.99 17.57 4.87
N PRO A 221 0.16 17.50 4.19
CA PRO A 221 1.46 17.49 4.86
C PRO A 221 1.68 18.70 5.75
N ASP A 222 1.23 19.88 5.32
CA ASP A 222 1.35 21.14 6.08
C ASP A 222 0.50 21.12 7.36
N ASP A 223 -0.77 20.70 7.26
CA ASP A 223 -1.64 20.56 8.44
C ASP A 223 -1.15 19.44 9.37
N TYR A 224 -0.62 18.35 8.83
CA TYR A 224 -0.01 17.27 9.63
C TYR A 224 1.20 17.80 10.42
N MET A 225 2.03 18.63 9.79
CA MET A 225 3.20 19.23 10.43
C MET A 225 2.83 20.27 11.48
N ASN A 226 1.93 21.19 11.16
CA ASN A 226 1.72 22.41 11.93
C ASN A 226 0.45 22.39 12.81
N LYS A 227 -0.52 21.49 12.49
CA LYS A 227 -1.85 21.47 13.13
C LYS A 227 -2.33 20.05 13.45
N PHE A 228 -1.40 19.10 13.65
CA PHE A 228 -1.73 17.68 13.84
C PHE A 228 -2.85 17.45 14.83
N THR A 229 -2.71 17.93 16.06
CA THR A 229 -3.68 17.72 17.15
C THR A 229 -5.08 18.22 16.78
N SER A 230 -5.18 19.43 16.23
CA SER A 230 -6.47 20.00 15.86
C SER A 230 -7.15 19.26 14.71
N CYS A 231 -6.38 18.86 13.71
CA CYS A 231 -6.89 18.06 12.56
C CYS A 231 -7.29 16.66 12.99
N PHE A 232 -6.49 16.01 13.81
CA PHE A 232 -6.78 14.70 14.39
C PHE A 232 -8.09 14.73 15.20
N LEU A 233 -8.22 15.65 16.17
CA LEU A 233 -9.42 15.76 16.99
C LEU A 233 -10.67 16.12 16.16
N LYS A 234 -10.52 17.00 15.16
CA LYS A 234 -11.59 17.31 14.22
C LYS A 234 -12.04 16.07 13.46
N PHE A 235 -11.11 15.29 12.92
CA PHE A 235 -11.42 14.04 12.23
C PHE A 235 -12.14 13.04 13.15
N MET A 236 -11.63 12.81 14.35
CA MET A 236 -12.24 11.89 15.32
C MET A 236 -13.66 12.29 15.70
N LYS A 237 -13.94 13.61 15.79
CA LYS A 237 -15.25 14.15 16.15
C LYS A 237 -16.27 14.10 14.99
N LEU A 238 -15.85 14.40 13.75
CA LEU A 238 -16.77 14.67 12.65
C LEU A 238 -16.86 13.53 11.63
N ASP A 239 -15.75 12.83 11.35
CA ASP A 239 -15.65 11.94 10.21
C ASP A 239 -15.46 10.47 10.58
N TYR A 240 -14.84 10.19 11.73
CA TYR A 240 -14.44 8.84 12.14
C TYR A 240 -15.59 7.82 12.09
N GLU A 241 -16.72 8.12 12.72
CA GLU A 241 -17.87 7.19 12.79
C GLU A 241 -18.49 6.94 11.42
N ARG A 242 -18.58 7.95 10.58
CA ARG A 242 -19.08 7.86 9.21
C ARG A 242 -18.19 6.97 8.36
N ILE A 243 -16.89 7.20 8.39
CA ILE A 243 -15.89 6.42 7.66
C ILE A 243 -15.86 4.96 8.16
N SER A 244 -15.85 4.74 9.48
CA SER A 244 -15.91 3.41 10.08
C SER A 244 -17.11 2.62 9.60
N LYS A 245 -18.30 3.26 9.56
CA LYS A 245 -19.52 2.65 9.05
C LYS A 245 -19.46 2.28 7.57
N ASN A 246 -18.86 3.14 6.74
CA ASN A 246 -18.69 2.90 5.31
C ASN A 246 -17.71 1.76 5.05
N LEU A 247 -16.59 1.72 5.79
CA LEU A 247 -15.61 0.63 5.71
C LEU A 247 -16.25 -0.72 6.04
N LYS A 248 -17.05 -0.80 7.12
CA LYS A 248 -17.77 -2.04 7.51
C LYS A 248 -18.70 -2.55 6.41
N LYS A 249 -19.27 -1.66 5.60
CA LYS A 249 -20.14 -2.01 4.47
C LYS A 249 -19.37 -2.37 3.18
N SER A 250 -18.09 -2.05 3.08
CA SER A 250 -17.31 -2.32 1.89
C SER A 250 -17.06 -3.83 1.74
N ASN A 251 -17.08 -4.32 0.49
CA ASN A 251 -16.98 -5.75 0.16
C ASN A 251 -15.60 -6.16 -0.37
N TYR A 252 -14.55 -5.46 0.03
CA TYR A 252 -13.19 -5.84 -0.35
C TYR A 252 -12.76 -7.12 0.37
N ASN A 253 -12.03 -7.98 -0.34
CA ASN A 253 -11.45 -9.21 0.19
C ASN A 253 -9.97 -9.36 -0.21
N SER A 254 -9.26 -10.27 0.43
CA SER A 254 -7.82 -10.51 0.29
C SER A 254 -7.48 -11.85 -0.38
N ASN A 255 -8.33 -12.35 -1.26
CA ASN A 255 -8.13 -13.62 -1.95
C ASN A 255 -7.19 -13.54 -3.16
N GLY A 256 -6.70 -12.36 -3.53
CA GLY A 256 -5.95 -12.11 -4.76
C GLY A 256 -4.76 -13.05 -4.96
N ALA A 257 -3.96 -13.31 -3.93
CA ALA A 257 -2.84 -14.24 -4.05
C ALA A 257 -3.28 -15.66 -4.42
N LYS A 258 -4.40 -16.13 -3.86
CA LYS A 258 -4.97 -17.45 -4.18
C LYS A 258 -5.55 -17.48 -5.60
N GLU A 259 -6.25 -16.43 -6.00
CA GLU A 259 -6.81 -16.29 -7.35
C GLU A 259 -5.69 -16.32 -8.41
N ILE A 260 -4.62 -15.55 -8.20
CA ILE A 260 -3.44 -15.52 -9.07
C ILE A 260 -2.79 -16.90 -9.15
N ALA A 261 -2.53 -17.54 -8.00
CA ALA A 261 -1.87 -18.85 -7.96
C ALA A 261 -2.67 -19.93 -8.73
N ILE A 262 -3.99 -19.97 -8.56
CA ILE A 262 -4.86 -20.90 -9.28
C ILE A 262 -4.80 -20.63 -10.80
N ASP A 263 -4.86 -19.38 -11.20
CA ASP A 263 -4.87 -19.00 -12.62
C ASP A 263 -3.52 -19.32 -13.30
N ILE A 264 -2.40 -18.98 -12.65
CA ILE A 264 -1.06 -19.33 -13.12
C ILE A 264 -0.92 -20.85 -13.32
N MET A 265 -1.35 -21.65 -12.34
CA MET A 265 -1.24 -23.11 -12.42
C MET A 265 -2.08 -23.71 -13.54
N ARG A 266 -3.24 -23.13 -13.88
CA ARG A 266 -4.03 -23.52 -15.05
C ARG A 266 -3.30 -23.20 -16.35
N ILE A 267 -2.82 -21.96 -16.49
CA ILE A 267 -2.11 -21.52 -17.71
C ILE A 267 -0.85 -22.36 -17.94
N VAL A 268 -0.05 -22.61 -16.91
CA VAL A 268 1.20 -23.38 -17.03
C VAL A 268 0.92 -24.85 -17.37
N LYS A 269 -0.20 -25.41 -16.91
CA LYS A 269 -0.62 -26.78 -17.27
C LYS A 269 -1.33 -26.89 -18.60
N GLY A 270 -1.68 -25.77 -19.24
CA GLY A 270 -2.44 -25.74 -20.50
C GLY A 270 -3.93 -26.08 -20.31
N GLU A 271 -4.50 -25.78 -19.15
CA GLU A 271 -5.90 -26.02 -18.78
C GLU A 271 -6.78 -24.77 -19.06
#